data_b6dd1aacbd6307b3f1e051f2a00dc34c
#
_entry.id   b6dd1aacbd6307b3f1e051f2a00dc34c
#
_cell.length_a   1.000
_cell.length_b   1.000
_cell.length_c   1.000
_cell.angle_alpha   90.00
_cell.angle_beta   90.00
_cell.angle_gamma   90.00
#
_symmetry.space_group_name_H-M   'P 1'
#
loop_
_entity.id
_entity.type
_entity.pdbx_description
1 polymer ?
#
loop_
_entity_poly.entity_id
_entity_poly.type
_entity_poly.pdbx_seq_one_letter_code
_entity_poly.pdbx_strand_id
1 'polypeptide(L)'
;MQNFYDNCTTAGAIGSASYDGNSIIGSTSDDPFTTRTRLVVVFPKNGNKFIATQIISGDTSKIPDFNNMHTRGLNEKGFAYTWSAAGPNPDIEPISSQAIGIPFNQFGKLLLSEADSVKSAIELLESYPRAIHGNFLFADTTEEIALIEVSTRSLNIETRISDGWIGRTNHWISEKMSKINHAPKETDSTAVRYARILALMNERDCKVDLDFLASCFSDHATLNKTGWSICAHGHTRNPNHDGRGGTVSSEIIIPSKGVMNYCYGWPCGGTVDYPEDQVYQDRSWGKYLSFELEKMDPGEYVTVDGRLTPLAISYFA
;
A
#
# COMPACT_ATOMS: atom_id res chain seq x y z
N MET A 1 -20.65 -12.86 4.26
CA MET A 1 -19.62 -12.00 4.88
C MET A 1 -18.36 -12.17 4.09
N GLN A 2 -18.00 -11.14 3.32
CA GLN A 2 -16.79 -11.17 2.51
C GLN A 2 -15.66 -10.66 3.40
N ASN A 3 -14.92 -11.60 3.98
CA ASN A 3 -13.68 -11.25 4.67
C ASN A 3 -12.65 -10.88 3.60
N PHE A 4 -12.51 -9.59 3.33
CA PHE A 4 -11.38 -9.08 2.56
C PHE A 4 -10.13 -9.30 3.39
N TYR A 5 -9.25 -10.17 2.93
CA TYR A 5 -7.96 -10.46 3.54
C TYR A 5 -6.89 -9.46 3.09
N ASP A 6 -7.19 -8.18 3.23
CA ASP A 6 -6.20 -7.16 2.99
C ASP A 6 -5.45 -6.93 4.31
N ASN A 7 -4.25 -7.46 4.42
CA ASN A 7 -3.40 -7.33 5.61
C ASN A 7 -2.17 -6.46 5.31
N CYS A 8 -2.40 -5.28 4.78
CA CYS A 8 -1.32 -4.34 4.48
C CYS A 8 -0.73 -3.71 5.75
N THR A 9 0.53 -3.35 5.70
CA THR A 9 1.17 -2.47 6.66
C THR A 9 1.72 -1.27 5.92
N THR A 10 1.49 -0.06 6.40
CA THR A 10 2.07 1.16 5.83
C THR A 10 2.82 1.93 6.89
N ALA A 11 3.92 2.56 6.50
CA ALA A 11 4.72 3.41 7.38
C ALA A 11 5.38 4.53 6.57
N GLY A 12 5.72 5.63 7.25
CA GLY A 12 6.46 6.72 6.65
C GLY A 12 7.09 7.62 7.69
N ALA A 13 8.05 8.42 7.27
CA ALA A 13 8.77 9.38 8.11
C ALA A 13 9.11 10.64 7.32
N ILE A 14 9.33 11.72 8.06
CA ILE A 14 9.70 13.03 7.54
C ILE A 14 10.46 13.83 8.60
N GLY A 15 11.19 14.86 8.17
CA GLY A 15 11.90 15.76 9.06
C GLY A 15 13.00 15.06 9.84
N SER A 16 13.06 15.26 11.16
CA SER A 16 14.09 14.67 12.01
C SER A 16 14.04 13.15 12.08
N ALA A 17 12.90 12.53 11.77
CA ALA A 17 12.74 11.07 11.73
C ALA A 17 13.21 10.45 10.41
N SER A 18 13.39 11.21 9.34
CA SER A 18 13.92 10.75 8.06
C SER A 18 15.41 10.97 7.95
N TYR A 19 16.12 10.10 7.21
CA TYR A 19 17.57 10.17 7.06
C TYR A 19 18.08 11.48 6.45
N ASP A 20 17.41 11.95 5.40
CA ASP A 20 17.77 13.17 4.68
C ASP A 20 16.79 14.34 4.90
N GLY A 21 15.86 14.19 5.86
CA GLY A 21 14.85 15.18 6.20
C GLY A 21 13.63 15.15 5.27
N ASN A 22 13.72 14.51 4.11
CA ASN A 22 12.63 14.41 3.16
C ASN A 22 11.59 13.35 3.54
N SER A 23 10.41 13.45 2.95
CA SER A 23 9.40 12.42 3.12
C SER A 23 9.80 11.10 2.48
N ILE A 24 9.58 9.99 3.21
CA ILE A 24 9.67 8.63 2.74
C ILE A 24 8.46 7.86 3.24
N ILE A 25 7.75 7.16 2.35
CA ILE A 25 6.58 6.34 2.70
C ILE A 25 6.69 4.97 2.05
N GLY A 26 6.05 3.98 2.64
CA GLY A 26 6.02 2.64 2.04
C GLY A 26 4.90 1.79 2.62
N SER A 27 4.71 0.62 2.00
CA SER A 27 3.73 -0.37 2.44
C SER A 27 4.03 -1.76 1.96
N THR A 28 3.42 -2.76 2.62
CA THR A 28 3.21 -4.10 2.07
C THR A 28 1.80 -4.22 1.51
N SER A 29 1.61 -5.12 0.54
CA SER A 29 0.31 -5.60 0.07
C SER A 29 0.18 -7.06 0.42
N ASP A 30 -0.72 -7.38 1.34
CA ASP A 30 -0.96 -8.76 1.73
C ASP A 30 -2.35 -9.18 1.25
N ASP A 31 -2.38 -10.10 0.30
CA ASP A 31 -3.57 -10.52 -0.43
C ASP A 31 -3.63 -12.05 -0.58
N PRO A 32 -4.77 -12.64 -0.95
CA PRO A 32 -4.78 -14.00 -1.48
C PRO A 32 -3.80 -14.14 -2.65
N PHE A 33 -3.12 -15.27 -2.78
CA PHE A 33 -2.16 -15.48 -3.88
C PHE A 33 -2.79 -15.54 -5.27
N THR A 34 -4.12 -15.54 -5.36
CA THR A 34 -4.86 -15.29 -6.62
C THR A 34 -4.85 -13.82 -7.03
N THR A 35 -4.57 -12.92 -6.09
CA THR A 35 -4.34 -11.49 -6.36
C THR A 35 -2.89 -11.28 -6.71
N ARG A 36 -2.63 -10.58 -7.79
CA ARG A 36 -1.30 -10.29 -8.29
C ARG A 36 -1.10 -8.80 -8.44
N THR A 37 0.14 -8.37 -8.41
CA THR A 37 0.50 -6.98 -8.66
C THR A 37 1.39 -6.84 -9.88
N ARG A 38 1.35 -5.68 -10.49
CA ARG A 38 2.29 -5.29 -11.54
C ARG A 38 2.70 -3.84 -11.38
N LEU A 39 3.84 -3.47 -11.94
CA LEU A 39 4.32 -2.09 -11.93
C LEU A 39 4.10 -1.46 -13.30
N VAL A 40 3.43 -0.33 -13.33
CA VAL A 40 3.10 0.39 -14.56
C VAL A 40 3.47 1.86 -14.48
N VAL A 41 3.84 2.43 -15.63
CA VAL A 41 3.97 3.88 -15.85
C VAL A 41 2.88 4.33 -16.79
N VAL A 42 2.18 5.37 -16.40
CA VAL A 42 1.03 5.90 -17.15
C VAL A 42 1.29 7.36 -17.51
N PHE A 43 1.12 7.67 -18.79
CA PHE A 43 1.08 9.04 -19.30
C PHE A 43 -0.37 9.33 -19.69
N PRO A 44 -1.17 9.89 -18.79
CA PRO A 44 -2.56 10.19 -19.10
C PRO A 44 -2.63 11.32 -20.16
N LYS A 45 -3.66 11.29 -20.98
CA LYS A 45 -3.88 12.35 -22.00
C LYS A 45 -3.99 13.74 -21.35
N ASN A 46 -4.61 13.79 -20.17
CA ASN A 46 -4.70 14.96 -19.31
C ASN A 46 -4.25 14.56 -17.90
N GLY A 47 -3.50 15.43 -17.23
CA GLY A 47 -3.01 15.18 -15.87
C GLY A 47 -1.56 14.70 -15.82
N ASN A 48 -1.09 14.46 -14.61
CA ASN A 48 0.29 14.13 -14.31
C ASN A 48 0.67 12.72 -14.76
N LYS A 49 1.87 12.56 -15.29
CA LYS A 49 2.46 11.23 -15.49
C LYS A 49 2.77 10.59 -14.14
N PHE A 50 2.62 9.27 -14.03
CA PHE A 50 2.85 8.58 -12.76
C PHE A 50 3.33 7.14 -12.95
N ILE A 51 4.00 6.63 -11.91
CA ILE A 51 4.32 5.22 -11.70
C ILE A 51 3.41 4.67 -10.59
N ALA A 52 2.89 3.46 -10.77
CA ALA A 52 2.00 2.87 -9.78
C ALA A 52 2.04 1.34 -9.77
N THR A 53 1.82 0.78 -8.59
CA THR A 53 1.45 -0.62 -8.42
C THR A 53 -0.04 -0.77 -8.73
N GLN A 54 -0.35 -1.66 -9.67
CA GLN A 54 -1.70 -2.11 -9.95
C GLN A 54 -1.97 -3.47 -9.33
N ILE A 55 -3.09 -3.59 -8.65
CA ILE A 55 -3.64 -4.88 -8.23
C ILE A 55 -4.47 -5.47 -9.37
N ILE A 56 -4.23 -6.75 -9.65
CA ILE A 56 -5.01 -7.57 -10.58
C ILE A 56 -5.63 -8.71 -9.79
N SER A 57 -6.94 -8.65 -9.58
CA SER A 57 -7.65 -9.74 -8.92
C SER A 57 -7.78 -10.94 -9.87
N GLY A 58 -7.46 -12.14 -9.36
CA GLY A 58 -7.60 -13.38 -10.13
C GLY A 58 -9.05 -13.76 -10.42
N ASP A 59 -10.02 -13.30 -9.62
CA ASP A 59 -11.46 -13.52 -9.81
C ASP A 59 -12.20 -12.21 -10.05
N THR A 60 -12.04 -11.69 -11.26
CA THR A 60 -12.70 -10.45 -11.71
C THR A 60 -14.23 -10.56 -11.79
N SER A 61 -14.77 -11.77 -11.76
CA SER A 61 -16.23 -11.97 -11.80
C SER A 61 -16.91 -11.58 -10.50
N LYS A 62 -16.20 -11.68 -9.37
CA LYS A 62 -16.73 -11.39 -8.05
C LYS A 62 -16.56 -9.93 -7.63
N ILE A 63 -15.49 -9.27 -8.07
CA ILE A 63 -15.18 -7.88 -7.68
C ILE A 63 -14.55 -7.14 -8.88
N PRO A 64 -15.34 -6.74 -9.88
CA PRO A 64 -14.83 -6.04 -11.06
C PRO A 64 -14.08 -4.74 -10.72
N ASP A 65 -14.51 -4.05 -9.66
CA ASP A 65 -13.98 -2.75 -9.25
C ASP A 65 -12.58 -2.82 -8.64
N PHE A 66 -12.13 -4.00 -8.22
CA PHE A 66 -10.77 -4.21 -7.72
C PHE A 66 -9.75 -4.57 -8.81
N ASN A 67 -10.21 -4.78 -10.04
CA ASN A 67 -9.29 -5.05 -11.14
C ASN A 67 -8.67 -3.74 -11.67
N ASN A 68 -7.36 -3.75 -11.89
CA ASN A 68 -6.57 -2.59 -12.30
C ASN A 68 -6.57 -1.42 -11.29
N MET A 69 -6.79 -1.69 -10.02
CA MET A 69 -6.74 -0.69 -8.97
C MET A 69 -5.30 -0.22 -8.75
N HIS A 70 -5.07 1.08 -8.89
CA HIS A 70 -3.80 1.68 -8.50
C HIS A 70 -3.83 1.89 -6.99
N THR A 71 -2.99 1.18 -6.26
CA THR A 71 -3.04 1.16 -4.78
C THR A 71 -1.92 1.94 -4.13
N ARG A 72 -0.84 2.16 -4.89
CA ARG A 72 0.36 2.87 -4.45
C ARG A 72 0.98 3.52 -5.66
N GLY A 73 1.56 4.70 -5.49
CA GLY A 73 2.20 5.34 -6.62
C GLY A 73 2.79 6.70 -6.30
N LEU A 74 3.48 7.22 -7.30
CA LEU A 74 4.16 8.51 -7.31
C LEU A 74 3.91 9.18 -8.66
N ASN A 75 3.62 10.47 -8.66
CA ASN A 75 3.50 11.25 -9.88
C ASN A 75 4.66 12.23 -10.09
N GLU A 76 4.71 12.83 -11.27
CA GLU A 76 5.78 13.76 -11.68
C GLU A 76 5.81 15.08 -10.90
N LYS A 77 4.75 15.42 -10.13
CA LYS A 77 4.72 16.55 -9.21
C LYS A 77 5.32 16.21 -7.85
N GLY A 78 5.67 14.93 -7.65
CA GLY A 78 6.19 14.43 -6.39
C GLY A 78 5.10 14.16 -5.35
N PHE A 79 3.83 14.11 -5.74
CA PHE A 79 2.80 13.54 -4.87
C PHE A 79 2.86 12.01 -4.92
N ALA A 80 2.84 11.40 -3.74
CA ALA A 80 2.85 9.95 -3.59
C ALA A 80 1.82 9.48 -2.58
N TYR A 81 1.35 8.24 -2.74
CA TYR A 81 0.52 7.62 -1.74
C TYR A 81 0.73 6.11 -1.66
N THR A 82 0.42 5.59 -0.47
CA THR A 82 0.17 4.17 -0.22
C THR A 82 -1.21 3.99 0.40
N TRP A 83 -1.76 2.78 0.26
CA TRP A 83 -3.09 2.46 0.77
C TRP A 83 -3.08 1.13 1.52
N SER A 84 -3.84 1.07 2.62
CA SER A 84 -4.18 -0.17 3.30
C SER A 84 -5.69 -0.28 3.49
N ALA A 85 -6.25 -1.45 3.22
CA ALA A 85 -7.67 -1.69 3.39
C ALA A 85 -8.08 -1.53 4.86
N ALA A 86 -9.14 -0.78 5.10
CA ALA A 86 -9.88 -0.73 6.36
C ALA A 86 -11.33 -0.43 5.98
N GLY A 87 -12.27 -1.12 6.57
CA GLY A 87 -13.67 -1.02 6.13
C GLY A 87 -14.65 -0.77 7.27
N PRO A 88 -15.79 -0.13 6.96
CA PRO A 88 -16.86 0.05 7.91
C PRO A 88 -17.52 -1.29 8.26
N ASN A 89 -18.14 -1.34 9.42
CA ASN A 89 -19.15 -2.34 9.71
C ASN A 89 -20.33 -2.12 8.75
N PRO A 90 -20.71 -3.09 7.91
CA PRO A 90 -21.78 -2.92 6.93
C PRO A 90 -23.17 -2.66 7.56
N ASP A 91 -23.33 -2.97 8.84
CA ASP A 91 -24.57 -2.63 9.59
C ASP A 91 -24.63 -1.13 9.95
N ILE A 92 -23.51 -0.41 9.87
CA ILE A 92 -23.42 1.01 10.24
C ILE A 92 -23.31 1.87 8.98
N GLU A 93 -22.45 1.49 8.05
CA GLU A 93 -22.18 2.25 6.82
C GLU A 93 -21.99 1.29 5.63
N PRO A 94 -22.47 1.62 4.42
CA PRO A 94 -22.29 0.76 3.25
C PRO A 94 -20.82 0.58 2.91
N ILE A 95 -20.45 -0.64 2.54
CA ILE A 95 -19.14 -0.94 1.95
C ILE A 95 -19.05 -0.37 0.54
N SER A 96 -17.82 -0.27 -0.01
CA SER A 96 -17.57 0.34 -1.31
C SER A 96 -18.42 -0.24 -2.45
N SER A 97 -18.65 -1.54 -2.49
CA SER A 97 -19.48 -2.19 -3.52
C SER A 97 -20.98 -1.82 -3.48
N GLN A 98 -21.43 -1.20 -2.40
CA GLN A 98 -22.82 -0.74 -2.20
C GLN A 98 -22.97 0.76 -2.30
N ALA A 99 -21.87 1.49 -2.43
CA ALA A 99 -21.86 2.94 -2.44
C ALA A 99 -21.93 3.50 -3.85
N ILE A 100 -22.48 4.70 -3.96
CA ILE A 100 -22.46 5.49 -5.20
C ILE A 100 -21.30 6.46 -5.12
N GLY A 101 -20.38 6.38 -6.07
CA GLY A 101 -19.20 7.24 -6.13
C GLY A 101 -18.12 6.70 -7.05
N ILE A 102 -16.97 7.35 -7.04
CA ILE A 102 -15.80 6.91 -7.81
C ILE A 102 -15.25 5.64 -7.13
N PRO A 103 -15.17 4.51 -7.86
CA PRO A 103 -14.71 3.24 -7.31
C PRO A 103 -13.18 3.18 -7.20
N PHE A 104 -12.68 2.18 -6.49
CA PHE A 104 -11.25 1.96 -6.24
C PHE A 104 -10.39 1.95 -7.52
N ASN A 105 -10.85 1.26 -8.58
CA ASN A 105 -10.09 1.15 -9.83
C ASN A 105 -9.90 2.48 -10.57
N GLN A 106 -10.67 3.51 -10.21
CA GLN A 106 -10.57 4.85 -10.78
C GLN A 106 -9.96 5.86 -9.79
N PHE A 107 -10.22 5.70 -8.50
CA PHE A 107 -9.87 6.73 -7.52
C PHE A 107 -8.34 6.89 -7.36
N GLY A 108 -7.59 5.79 -7.33
CA GLY A 108 -6.14 5.85 -7.26
C GLY A 108 -5.51 6.51 -8.50
N LYS A 109 -6.11 6.26 -9.68
CA LYS A 109 -5.71 6.94 -10.91
C LYS A 109 -6.02 8.43 -10.84
N LEU A 110 -7.19 8.81 -10.32
CA LEU A 110 -7.58 10.21 -10.13
C LEU A 110 -6.57 10.95 -9.25
N LEU A 111 -6.24 10.39 -8.09
CA LEU A 111 -5.26 10.96 -7.18
C LEU A 111 -3.91 11.18 -7.87
N LEU A 112 -3.37 10.17 -8.55
CA LEU A 112 -2.06 10.27 -9.21
C LEU A 112 -2.07 11.21 -10.41
N SER A 113 -3.20 11.33 -11.12
CA SER A 113 -3.30 12.19 -12.30
C SER A 113 -3.52 13.67 -11.95
N GLU A 114 -4.16 13.98 -10.82
CA GLU A 114 -4.64 15.32 -10.54
C GLU A 114 -4.04 15.99 -9.30
N ALA A 115 -3.58 15.21 -8.30
CA ALA A 115 -2.98 15.79 -7.11
C ALA A 115 -1.56 16.26 -7.38
N ASP A 116 -1.23 17.47 -6.88
CA ASP A 116 0.13 18.03 -6.91
C ASP A 116 0.80 18.00 -5.52
N SER A 117 0.01 17.76 -4.47
CA SER A 117 0.44 17.81 -3.08
C SER A 117 -0.49 16.99 -2.17
N VAL A 118 -0.07 16.77 -0.93
CA VAL A 118 -0.94 16.22 0.14
C VAL A 118 -2.23 17.02 0.26
N LYS A 119 -2.13 18.35 0.23
CA LYS A 119 -3.30 19.24 0.34
C LYS A 119 -4.29 19.01 -0.79
N SER A 120 -3.84 19.05 -2.05
CA SER A 120 -4.75 18.86 -3.20
C SER A 120 -5.34 17.45 -3.25
N ALA A 121 -4.60 16.43 -2.79
CA ALA A 121 -5.13 15.07 -2.68
C ALA A 121 -6.26 14.95 -1.64
N ILE A 122 -6.15 15.65 -0.51
CA ILE A 122 -7.21 15.73 0.50
C ILE A 122 -8.43 16.44 -0.08
N GLU A 123 -8.25 17.55 -0.80
CA GLU A 123 -9.33 18.30 -1.47
C GLU A 123 -10.05 17.42 -2.50
N LEU A 124 -9.33 16.57 -3.25
CA LEU A 124 -9.95 15.60 -4.18
C LEU A 124 -10.77 14.56 -3.40
N LEU A 125 -10.25 14.03 -2.29
CA LEU A 125 -11.00 13.11 -1.42
C LEU A 125 -12.30 13.74 -0.89
N GLU A 126 -12.30 15.02 -0.56
CA GLU A 126 -13.47 15.72 -0.03
C GLU A 126 -14.48 16.10 -1.12
N SER A 127 -14.01 16.41 -2.34
CA SER A 127 -14.82 16.96 -3.42
C SER A 127 -15.63 15.91 -4.18
N TYR A 128 -15.16 14.66 -4.24
CA TYR A 128 -15.82 13.62 -5.02
C TYR A 128 -16.60 12.63 -4.16
N PRO A 129 -17.78 12.17 -4.61
CA PRO A 129 -18.46 11.05 -4.00
C PRO A 129 -17.58 9.79 -4.14
N ARG A 130 -17.43 9.05 -3.06
CA ARG A 130 -16.47 7.94 -2.94
C ARG A 130 -17.19 6.59 -2.80
N ALA A 131 -16.80 5.63 -3.61
CA ALA A 131 -17.07 4.22 -3.41
C ALA A 131 -15.77 3.47 -2.99
N ILE A 132 -15.04 4.06 -2.04
CA ILE A 132 -13.76 3.56 -1.52
C ILE A 132 -13.76 3.56 0.01
N HIS A 133 -12.87 2.77 0.61
CA HIS A 133 -12.58 2.80 2.03
C HIS A 133 -11.11 2.38 2.28
N GLY A 134 -10.55 2.77 3.40
CA GLY A 134 -9.18 2.39 3.78
C GLY A 134 -8.45 3.49 4.52
N ASN A 135 -7.17 3.25 4.73
CA ASN A 135 -6.21 4.23 5.19
C ASN A 135 -5.34 4.65 3.99
N PHE A 136 -5.22 5.93 3.75
CA PHE A 136 -4.34 6.51 2.76
C PHE A 136 -3.21 7.23 3.47
N LEU A 137 -1.97 6.85 3.20
CA LEU A 137 -0.80 7.58 3.62
C LEU A 137 -0.29 8.39 2.43
N PHE A 138 -0.42 9.70 2.50
CA PHE A 138 0.02 10.66 1.48
C PHE A 138 1.36 11.26 1.86
N ALA A 139 2.16 11.58 0.85
CA ALA A 139 3.40 12.33 0.98
C ALA A 139 3.62 13.20 -0.27
N ASP A 140 4.36 14.28 -0.12
CA ASP A 140 4.78 15.11 -1.24
C ASP A 140 6.17 15.71 -1.04
N THR A 141 6.60 16.55 -1.98
CA THR A 141 7.88 17.26 -1.94
C THR A 141 7.87 18.51 -1.07
N THR A 142 6.70 18.92 -0.57
CA THR A 142 6.56 20.14 0.26
C THR A 142 6.77 19.88 1.75
N GLU A 143 7.39 18.75 2.07
CA GLU A 143 7.75 18.36 3.43
C GLU A 143 6.54 18.07 4.33
N GLU A 144 5.55 17.33 3.77
CA GLU A 144 4.38 16.91 4.51
C GLU A 144 4.05 15.44 4.26
N ILE A 145 3.66 14.74 5.33
CA ILE A 145 2.98 13.45 5.25
C ILE A 145 1.67 13.50 6.02
N ALA A 146 0.65 12.80 5.51
CA ALA A 146 -0.65 12.75 6.14
C ALA A 146 -1.28 11.36 6.03
N LEU A 147 -1.89 10.92 7.13
CA LEU A 147 -2.71 9.72 7.18
C LEU A 147 -4.18 10.10 7.20
N ILE A 148 -4.92 9.58 6.23
CA ILE A 148 -6.34 9.85 6.05
C ILE A 148 -7.12 8.53 6.15
N GLU A 149 -8.03 8.46 7.09
CA GLU A 149 -8.99 7.38 7.24
C GLU A 149 -10.24 7.71 6.43
N VAL A 150 -10.61 6.84 5.50
CA VAL A 150 -11.65 7.11 4.51
C VAL A 150 -12.66 5.99 4.48
N SER A 151 -13.94 6.37 4.52
CA SER A 151 -15.04 5.49 4.15
C SER A 151 -15.88 6.11 3.04
N THR A 152 -16.91 5.42 2.62
CA THR A 152 -17.81 5.88 1.56
C THR A 152 -18.53 7.18 1.92
N ARG A 153 -18.80 7.40 3.22
CA ARG A 153 -19.54 8.58 3.72
C ARG A 153 -18.70 9.47 4.63
N SER A 154 -17.67 8.93 5.24
CA SER A 154 -16.86 9.62 6.24
C SER A 154 -15.41 9.75 5.80
N LEU A 155 -14.76 10.80 6.28
CA LEU A 155 -13.33 11.05 6.12
C LEU A 155 -12.81 11.67 7.40
N ASN A 156 -11.62 11.29 7.79
CA ASN A 156 -10.89 11.89 8.90
C ASN A 156 -9.41 12.01 8.55
N ILE A 157 -8.86 13.21 8.66
CA ILE A 157 -7.42 13.41 8.65
C ILE A 157 -6.94 13.02 10.05
N GLU A 158 -6.41 11.80 10.17
CA GLU A 158 -6.02 11.26 11.48
C GLU A 158 -4.73 11.91 11.95
N THR A 159 -3.74 12.02 11.05
CA THR A 159 -2.45 12.61 11.35
C THR A 159 -1.95 13.39 10.13
N ARG A 160 -1.38 14.57 10.38
CA ARG A 160 -0.73 15.41 9.37
C ARG A 160 0.50 16.03 10.00
N ILE A 161 1.69 15.70 9.52
CA ILE A 161 2.96 16.07 10.15
C ILE A 161 3.99 16.53 9.13
N SER A 162 4.89 17.40 9.58
CA SER A 162 6.13 17.81 8.90
C SER A 162 7.38 17.30 9.60
N ASP A 163 7.22 16.64 10.75
CA ASP A 163 8.31 16.04 11.52
C ASP A 163 7.80 14.81 12.29
N GLY A 164 8.52 13.69 12.20
CA GLY A 164 8.17 12.45 12.87
C GLY A 164 7.89 11.30 11.92
N TRP A 165 7.18 10.31 12.41
CA TRP A 165 6.83 9.10 11.66
C TRP A 165 5.38 8.67 11.89
N ILE A 166 4.84 7.88 10.95
CA ILE A 166 3.51 7.29 10.96
C ILE A 166 3.60 5.80 10.67
N GLY A 167 2.82 4.98 11.37
CA GLY A 167 2.63 3.57 11.07
C GLY A 167 1.15 3.22 11.12
N ARG A 168 0.65 2.36 10.19
CA ARG A 168 -0.74 1.93 10.13
C ARG A 168 -0.89 0.54 9.53
N THR A 169 -2.03 -0.08 9.83
CA THR A 169 -2.47 -1.36 9.25
C THR A 169 -3.93 -1.27 8.81
N ASN A 170 -4.72 -2.32 8.95
CA ASN A 170 -6.04 -2.45 8.33
C ASN A 170 -7.22 -2.14 9.27
N HIS A 171 -7.12 -1.11 10.09
CA HIS A 171 -8.23 -0.62 10.91
C HIS A 171 -8.11 0.89 11.13
N TRP A 172 -9.22 1.51 11.47
CA TRP A 172 -9.28 2.93 11.82
C TRP A 172 -9.14 3.08 13.33
N ILE A 173 -8.42 4.12 13.77
CA ILE A 173 -8.15 4.38 15.18
C ILE A 173 -8.65 5.73 15.66
N SER A 174 -8.91 6.68 14.74
CA SER A 174 -9.45 7.98 15.15
C SER A 174 -10.78 7.81 15.85
N GLU A 175 -11.09 8.71 16.78
CA GLU A 175 -12.35 8.66 17.53
C GLU A 175 -13.60 8.63 16.64
N LYS A 176 -13.55 9.34 15.50
CA LYS A 176 -14.63 9.36 14.52
C LYS A 176 -14.80 8.04 13.81
N MET A 177 -13.70 7.51 13.23
CA MET A 177 -13.76 6.37 12.32
C MET A 177 -13.79 5.03 13.05
N SER A 178 -13.20 4.94 14.24
CA SER A 178 -13.27 3.73 15.06
C SER A 178 -14.70 3.35 15.47
N LYS A 179 -15.62 4.30 15.51
CA LYS A 179 -17.04 4.07 15.82
C LYS A 179 -17.80 3.35 14.70
N ILE A 180 -17.30 3.42 13.47
CA ILE A 180 -17.93 2.77 12.30
C ILE A 180 -17.15 1.55 11.80
N ASN A 181 -16.00 1.26 12.40
CA ASN A 181 -15.16 0.10 12.11
C ASN A 181 -15.61 -1.11 12.95
N HIS A 182 -15.23 -2.31 12.50
CA HIS A 182 -15.13 -3.44 13.41
C HIS A 182 -13.88 -3.25 14.27
N ALA A 183 -14.05 -3.01 15.56
CA ALA A 183 -12.93 -2.90 16.47
C ALA A 183 -12.12 -4.21 16.46
N PRO A 184 -10.84 -4.20 16.09
CA PRO A 184 -10.04 -5.40 16.08
C PRO A 184 -9.79 -5.88 17.51
N LYS A 185 -9.73 -7.22 17.68
CA LYS A 185 -9.22 -7.81 18.92
C LYS A 185 -7.70 -7.69 18.95
N GLU A 186 -7.10 -7.69 20.11
CA GLU A 186 -5.63 -7.64 20.27
C GLU A 186 -4.90 -8.79 19.55
N THR A 187 -5.58 -9.91 19.34
CA THR A 187 -5.06 -11.09 18.65
C THR A 187 -5.26 -11.08 17.13
N ASP A 188 -6.00 -10.11 16.61
CA ASP A 188 -6.24 -10.01 15.17
C ASP A 188 -4.98 -9.53 14.43
N SER A 189 -4.78 -10.02 13.23
CA SER A 189 -3.59 -9.71 12.41
C SER A 189 -3.32 -8.21 12.33
N THR A 190 -4.35 -7.40 12.13
CA THR A 190 -4.21 -5.95 12.00
C THR A 190 -3.70 -5.29 13.29
N ALA A 191 -4.16 -5.73 14.47
CA ALA A 191 -3.73 -5.20 15.77
C ALA A 191 -2.28 -5.63 16.07
N VAL A 192 -1.95 -6.91 15.85
CA VAL A 192 -0.60 -7.46 16.08
C VAL A 192 0.44 -6.75 15.21
N ARG A 193 0.17 -6.60 13.91
CA ARG A 193 1.08 -5.91 12.98
C ARG A 193 1.17 -4.40 13.27
N TYR A 194 0.06 -3.78 13.72
CA TYR A 194 0.07 -2.39 14.15
C TYR A 194 1.01 -2.18 15.35
N ALA A 195 0.85 -2.98 16.39
CA ALA A 195 1.74 -2.92 17.55
C ALA A 195 3.21 -3.17 17.15
N ARG A 196 3.47 -4.10 16.20
CA ARG A 196 4.82 -4.40 15.74
C ARG A 196 5.43 -3.26 14.94
N ILE A 197 4.71 -2.66 13.97
CA ILE A 197 5.28 -1.53 13.20
C ILE A 197 5.55 -0.32 14.09
N LEU A 198 4.68 -0.03 15.07
CA LEU A 198 4.94 1.04 16.03
C LEU A 198 6.18 0.76 16.88
N ALA A 199 6.38 -0.50 17.34
CA ALA A 199 7.58 -0.89 18.08
C ALA A 199 8.83 -0.66 17.23
N LEU A 200 8.85 -1.15 15.98
CA LEU A 200 9.98 -0.99 15.06
C LEU A 200 10.31 0.49 14.82
N MET A 201 9.30 1.32 14.56
CA MET A 201 9.49 2.75 14.33
C MET A 201 9.97 3.48 15.58
N ASN A 202 9.67 2.96 16.78
CA ASN A 202 10.04 3.57 18.07
C ASN A 202 11.39 3.10 18.62
N GLU A 203 11.87 1.93 18.20
CA GLU A 203 13.10 1.31 18.75
C GLU A 203 14.39 2.07 18.38
N ARG A 204 14.31 3.15 17.61
CA ARG A 204 15.51 3.79 17.06
C ARG A 204 15.61 5.27 17.35
N ASP A 205 16.79 5.65 17.86
CA ASP A 205 17.39 6.98 17.67
C ASP A 205 17.83 7.22 16.20
N CYS A 206 17.51 6.29 15.28
CA CYS A 206 17.98 6.29 13.91
C CYS A 206 16.89 6.80 12.96
N LYS A 207 17.35 7.57 12.01
CA LYS A 207 16.54 8.12 10.93
C LYS A 207 16.08 7.02 9.95
N VAL A 208 14.84 7.13 9.54
CA VAL A 208 14.21 6.21 8.58
C VAL A 208 14.78 6.48 7.18
N ASP A 209 15.28 5.42 6.55
CA ASP A 209 15.70 5.38 5.16
C ASP A 209 15.08 4.18 4.43
N LEU A 210 15.49 3.97 3.18
CA LEU A 210 15.05 2.84 2.37
C LEU A 210 15.32 1.49 3.05
N ASP A 211 16.54 1.28 3.54
CA ASP A 211 16.97 0.01 4.11
C ASP A 211 16.22 -0.28 5.41
N PHE A 212 15.96 0.75 6.21
CA PHE A 212 15.17 0.61 7.42
C PHE A 212 13.72 0.22 7.12
N LEU A 213 13.02 0.91 6.20
CA LEU A 213 11.65 0.51 5.83
C LEU A 213 11.62 -0.88 5.18
N ALA A 214 12.59 -1.22 4.33
CA ALA A 214 12.71 -2.56 3.76
C ALA A 214 12.87 -3.62 4.86
N SER A 215 13.65 -3.35 5.91
CA SER A 215 13.79 -4.24 7.07
C SER A 215 12.49 -4.38 7.85
N CYS A 216 11.73 -3.29 8.05
CA CYS A 216 10.42 -3.33 8.70
C CYS A 216 9.42 -4.17 7.92
N PHE A 217 9.38 -3.99 6.59
CA PHE A 217 8.48 -4.75 5.72
C PHE A 217 8.88 -6.21 5.54
N SER A 218 10.13 -6.55 5.85
CA SER A 218 10.64 -7.92 5.88
C SER A 218 10.51 -8.61 7.26
N ASP A 219 9.94 -7.93 8.25
CA ASP A 219 9.88 -8.41 9.64
C ASP A 219 8.92 -9.59 9.81
N HIS A 220 9.40 -10.62 10.50
CA HIS A 220 8.65 -11.85 10.82
C HIS A 220 8.35 -12.00 12.32
N ALA A 221 8.75 -11.04 13.15
CA ALA A 221 8.47 -11.12 14.55
C ALA A 221 6.96 -11.10 14.82
N THR A 222 6.50 -12.12 15.53
CA THR A 222 5.11 -12.24 15.93
C THR A 222 4.97 -11.81 17.38
N LEU A 223 4.14 -10.83 17.63
CA LEU A 223 3.74 -10.49 18.98
C LEU A 223 2.67 -11.49 19.46
N ASN A 224 2.70 -11.82 20.73
CA ASN A 224 1.72 -12.68 21.39
C ASN A 224 1.55 -14.10 20.81
N LYS A 225 2.54 -14.62 20.10
CA LYS A 225 2.54 -15.98 19.52
C LYS A 225 1.36 -16.25 18.58
N THR A 226 0.83 -15.22 17.93
CA THR A 226 -0.35 -15.34 17.04
C THR A 226 -0.02 -15.89 15.66
N GLY A 227 1.26 -15.92 15.27
CA GLY A 227 1.70 -16.25 13.92
C GLY A 227 1.54 -15.14 12.88
N TRP A 228 1.04 -13.96 13.29
CA TRP A 228 0.91 -12.82 12.40
C TRP A 228 2.21 -12.01 12.32
N SER A 229 2.66 -11.70 11.12
CA SER A 229 3.86 -10.89 10.86
C SER A 229 3.62 -9.83 9.80
N ILE A 230 4.49 -8.84 9.70
CA ILE A 230 4.42 -7.79 8.65
C ILE A 230 4.71 -8.43 7.29
N CYS A 231 5.81 -9.16 7.15
CA CYS A 231 6.04 -10.00 5.98
C CYS A 231 5.30 -11.34 6.16
N ALA A 232 4.23 -11.52 5.43
CA ALA A 232 3.36 -12.69 5.59
C ALA A 232 3.63 -13.75 4.51
N HIS A 233 3.85 -15.00 4.95
CA HIS A 233 4.28 -16.12 4.11
C HIS A 233 3.19 -17.16 3.86
N GLY A 234 1.95 -16.72 3.64
CA GLY A 234 0.90 -17.64 3.18
C GLY A 234 0.45 -18.69 4.18
N HIS A 235 0.62 -18.44 5.47
CA HIS A 235 0.03 -19.31 6.48
C HIS A 235 -1.50 -19.33 6.30
N THR A 236 -2.09 -20.51 6.37
CA THR A 236 -3.54 -20.71 6.35
C THR A 236 -4.17 -19.91 7.48
N ARG A 237 -4.66 -18.72 7.16
CA ARG A 237 -5.23 -17.78 8.14
C ARG A 237 -6.66 -18.16 8.53
N ASN A 238 -7.30 -18.97 7.71
CA ASN A 238 -8.65 -19.46 7.95
C ASN A 238 -8.78 -20.88 7.40
N PRO A 239 -9.03 -21.89 8.24
CA PRO A 239 -9.21 -23.28 7.79
C PRO A 239 -10.43 -23.50 6.88
N ASN A 240 -11.32 -22.52 6.76
CA ASN A 240 -12.50 -22.57 5.89
C ASN A 240 -12.29 -21.87 4.54
N HIS A 241 -11.11 -21.32 4.29
CA HIS A 241 -10.68 -20.82 2.99
C HIS A 241 -9.52 -21.68 2.51
N ASP A 242 -9.38 -21.82 1.20
CA ASP A 242 -8.20 -22.37 0.53
C ASP A 242 -6.92 -21.56 0.80
N GLY A 243 -7.04 -20.58 1.62
CA GLY A 243 -6.28 -19.87 2.63
C GLY A 243 -4.86 -19.49 2.30
N ARG A 244 -4.45 -19.57 1.05
CA ARG A 244 -3.13 -19.17 0.62
C ARG A 244 -3.14 -17.68 0.30
N GLY A 245 -2.59 -16.92 1.19
CA GLY A 245 -2.42 -15.48 1.03
C GLY A 245 -1.21 -15.00 1.83
N GLY A 246 -0.60 -13.92 1.41
CA GLY A 246 0.55 -13.33 2.07
C GLY A 246 0.95 -12.04 1.38
N THR A 247 2.16 -11.59 1.63
CA THR A 247 2.69 -10.40 0.99
C THR A 247 2.91 -10.68 -0.50
N VAL A 248 2.26 -9.93 -1.37
CA VAL A 248 2.34 -10.04 -2.84
C VAL A 248 3.19 -8.95 -3.46
N SER A 249 3.36 -7.83 -2.77
CA SER A 249 4.33 -6.77 -3.12
C SER A 249 4.64 -5.88 -1.91
N SER A 250 5.70 -5.10 -2.04
CA SER A 250 6.03 -4.01 -1.13
C SER A 250 6.62 -2.84 -1.91
N GLU A 251 6.27 -1.63 -1.51
CA GLU A 251 6.69 -0.40 -2.14
C GLU A 251 7.27 0.56 -1.12
N ILE A 252 8.37 1.24 -1.50
CA ILE A 252 8.96 2.35 -0.74
C ILE A 252 9.17 3.52 -1.70
N ILE A 253 8.56 4.67 -1.39
CA ILE A 253 8.51 5.83 -2.27
C ILE A 253 9.21 7.01 -1.60
N ILE A 254 10.07 7.68 -2.36
CA ILE A 254 10.79 8.89 -1.96
C ILE A 254 10.36 10.02 -2.91
N PRO A 255 9.34 10.82 -2.53
CA PRO A 255 8.75 11.85 -3.38
C PRO A 255 9.75 12.86 -3.92
N SER A 256 10.65 13.37 -3.05
CA SER A 256 11.66 14.38 -3.41
C SER A 256 12.68 13.91 -4.44
N LYS A 257 12.86 12.59 -4.57
CA LYS A 257 13.76 11.97 -5.57
C LYS A 257 13.01 11.48 -6.82
N GLY A 258 11.67 11.55 -6.83
CA GLY A 258 10.88 10.99 -7.92
C GLY A 258 11.03 9.45 -8.04
N VAL A 259 11.33 8.76 -6.92
CA VAL A 259 11.73 7.34 -6.92
C VAL A 259 10.68 6.48 -6.24
N MET A 260 10.32 5.39 -6.90
CA MET A 260 9.56 4.28 -6.33
C MET A 260 10.41 3.01 -6.34
N ASN A 261 10.65 2.46 -5.15
CA ASN A 261 11.28 1.17 -4.99
C ASN A 261 10.19 0.11 -4.87
N TYR A 262 10.12 -0.79 -5.85
CA TYR A 262 9.11 -1.84 -5.93
C TYR A 262 9.73 -3.20 -5.70
N CYS A 263 9.11 -3.97 -4.81
CA CYS A 263 9.45 -5.36 -4.52
C CYS A 263 8.26 -6.25 -4.87
N TYR A 264 8.46 -7.21 -5.76
CA TYR A 264 7.48 -8.23 -6.08
C TYR A 264 7.60 -9.40 -5.09
N GLY A 265 6.49 -9.87 -4.55
CA GLY A 265 6.44 -10.99 -3.61
C GLY A 265 6.88 -10.61 -2.19
N TRP A 266 7.58 -11.53 -1.52
CA TRP A 266 7.99 -11.37 -0.13
C TRP A 266 9.23 -10.50 0.01
N PRO A 267 9.17 -9.34 0.67
CA PRO A 267 10.30 -8.43 0.77
C PRO A 267 11.52 -9.01 1.51
N CYS A 268 11.36 -10.09 2.27
CA CYS A 268 12.45 -10.82 2.89
C CYS A 268 13.26 -11.70 1.92
N GLY A 269 12.80 -11.90 0.68
CA GLY A 269 13.45 -12.77 -0.30
C GLY A 269 13.36 -14.27 0.00
N GLY A 270 12.50 -14.67 0.97
CA GLY A 270 12.31 -16.08 1.30
C GLY A 270 11.75 -16.90 0.15
N THR A 271 11.95 -18.22 0.22
CA THR A 271 11.45 -19.15 -0.80
C THR A 271 10.04 -19.64 -0.47
N VAL A 272 9.23 -19.86 -1.49
CA VAL A 272 7.86 -20.39 -1.36
C VAL A 272 7.91 -21.91 -1.34
N ASP A 273 7.22 -22.53 -0.38
CA ASP A 273 7.20 -23.99 -0.22
C ASP A 273 6.14 -24.68 -1.10
N TYR A 274 5.32 -23.91 -1.80
CA TYR A 274 4.20 -24.44 -2.60
C TYR A 274 4.58 -24.49 -4.09
N PRO A 275 4.49 -25.66 -4.76
CA PRO A 275 4.86 -25.77 -6.17
C PRO A 275 4.09 -24.86 -7.13
N GLU A 276 2.82 -24.64 -6.85
CA GLU A 276 1.97 -23.73 -7.64
C GLU A 276 2.33 -22.25 -7.47
N ASP A 277 3.06 -21.91 -6.42
CA ASP A 277 3.48 -20.55 -6.15
C ASP A 277 4.87 -20.24 -6.70
N GLN A 278 5.55 -21.21 -7.33
CA GLN A 278 6.89 -21.03 -7.90
C GLN A 278 6.95 -19.97 -9.00
N VAL A 279 5.83 -19.70 -9.67
CA VAL A 279 5.76 -18.62 -10.66
C VAL A 279 6.02 -17.24 -10.05
N TYR A 280 5.83 -17.09 -8.74
CA TYR A 280 6.07 -15.85 -8.01
C TYR A 280 7.55 -15.65 -7.65
N GLN A 281 8.40 -16.65 -7.83
CA GLN A 281 9.84 -16.60 -7.47
C GLN A 281 10.75 -16.18 -8.64
N ASP A 282 10.25 -15.47 -9.63
CA ASP A 282 11.07 -15.00 -10.73
C ASP A 282 11.99 -13.84 -10.30
N ARG A 283 12.76 -13.32 -11.21
CA ARG A 283 13.96 -12.47 -11.05
C ARG A 283 13.80 -11.25 -10.12
N SER A 284 12.58 -10.72 -9.97
CA SER A 284 12.28 -9.57 -9.10
C SER A 284 11.81 -9.97 -7.70
N TRP A 285 11.66 -11.27 -7.41
CA TRP A 285 11.15 -11.75 -6.14
C TRP A 285 12.01 -11.30 -4.96
N GLY A 286 11.38 -10.64 -3.98
CA GLY A 286 12.01 -10.25 -2.74
C GLY A 286 13.13 -9.21 -2.88
N LYS A 287 13.16 -8.48 -3.99
CA LYS A 287 14.17 -7.45 -4.27
C LYS A 287 13.50 -6.12 -4.54
N TYR A 288 13.90 -5.10 -3.82
CA TYR A 288 13.52 -3.74 -4.15
C TYR A 288 14.30 -3.27 -5.38
N LEU A 289 13.57 -3.05 -6.47
CA LEU A 289 14.08 -2.45 -7.70
C LEU A 289 13.72 -0.97 -7.72
N SER A 290 14.69 -0.11 -7.96
CA SER A 290 14.55 1.33 -7.89
C SER A 290 14.19 1.91 -9.26
N PHE A 291 13.07 2.63 -9.33
CA PHE A 291 12.56 3.25 -10.54
C PHE A 291 12.42 4.76 -10.37
N GLU A 292 13.13 5.53 -11.18
CA GLU A 292 13.05 6.99 -11.23
C GLU A 292 12.05 7.39 -12.32
N LEU A 293 10.91 7.94 -11.95
CA LEU A 293 9.80 8.23 -12.87
C LEU A 293 10.20 9.13 -14.05
N GLU A 294 11.12 10.07 -13.83
CA GLU A 294 11.58 10.99 -14.87
C GLU A 294 12.25 10.25 -16.05
N LYS A 295 12.92 9.13 -15.76
CA LYS A 295 13.66 8.32 -16.74
C LYS A 295 12.83 7.24 -17.43
N MET A 296 11.52 7.19 -17.14
CA MET A 296 10.67 6.08 -17.58
C MET A 296 9.73 6.47 -18.72
N ASP A 297 9.56 5.56 -19.66
CA ASP A 297 8.54 5.61 -20.70
C ASP A 297 7.22 4.97 -20.24
N PRO A 298 6.07 5.30 -20.87
CA PRO A 298 4.80 4.68 -20.49
C PRO A 298 4.79 3.18 -20.84
N GLY A 299 4.27 2.37 -19.94
CA GLY A 299 4.12 0.93 -20.13
C GLY A 299 4.23 0.12 -18.85
N GLU A 300 4.23 -1.20 -18.99
CA GLU A 300 4.43 -2.15 -17.91
C GLU A 300 5.91 -2.43 -17.72
N TYR A 301 6.39 -2.36 -16.49
CA TYR A 301 7.79 -2.61 -16.12
C TYR A 301 7.98 -3.95 -15.41
N VAL A 302 7.07 -4.30 -14.51
CA VAL A 302 7.03 -5.62 -13.88
C VAL A 302 5.68 -6.24 -14.16
N THR A 303 5.68 -7.45 -14.73
CA THR A 303 4.45 -8.17 -15.07
C THR A 303 3.78 -8.77 -13.83
N VAL A 304 2.55 -9.25 -13.99
CA VAL A 304 1.79 -9.97 -12.93
C VAL A 304 2.48 -11.24 -12.44
N ASP A 305 3.47 -11.75 -13.17
CA ASP A 305 4.29 -12.91 -12.77
C ASP A 305 5.64 -12.49 -12.17
N GLY A 306 5.84 -11.20 -11.88
CA GLY A 306 7.08 -10.66 -11.32
C GLY A 306 8.25 -10.56 -12.31
N ARG A 307 8.01 -10.71 -13.61
CA ARG A 307 9.06 -10.64 -14.63
C ARG A 307 9.31 -9.20 -15.05
N LEU A 308 10.59 -8.88 -15.28
CA LEU A 308 10.95 -7.62 -15.90
C LEU A 308 10.59 -7.64 -17.39
N THR A 309 9.88 -6.61 -17.83
CA THR A 309 9.56 -6.40 -19.24
C THR A 309 10.79 -5.93 -20.03
N PRO A 310 10.76 -5.93 -21.37
CA PRO A 310 11.79 -5.29 -22.16
C PRO A 310 12.04 -3.83 -21.82
N LEU A 311 11.01 -3.07 -21.44
CA LEU A 311 11.14 -1.68 -20.94
C LEU A 311 11.98 -1.62 -19.67
N ALA A 312 11.70 -2.49 -18.70
CA ALA A 312 12.48 -2.54 -17.46
C ALA A 312 13.93 -2.98 -17.70
N ILE A 313 14.13 -3.97 -18.56
CA ILE A 313 15.49 -4.44 -18.92
C ILE A 313 16.28 -3.30 -19.55
N SER A 314 15.68 -2.55 -20.47
CA SER A 314 16.33 -1.39 -21.11
C SER A 314 16.58 -0.25 -20.11
N TYR A 315 15.69 -0.05 -19.16
CA TYR A 315 15.85 0.96 -18.10
C TYR A 315 17.06 0.69 -17.21
N PHE A 316 17.36 -0.58 -16.91
CA PHE A 316 18.51 -0.99 -16.07
C PHE A 316 19.80 -1.23 -16.85
N ALA A 317 19.81 -1.16 -18.19
CA ALA A 317 20.98 -1.36 -19.03
C ALA A 317 21.85 -0.10 -19.10
#